data_63ae762cb3340b4fa0aad71d216cfadb
#
_entry.id   63ae762cb3340b4fa0aad71d216cfadb
#
_cell.length_a   1.000
_cell.length_b   1.000
_cell.length_c   1.000
_cell.angle_alpha   90.00
_cell.angle_beta   90.00
_cell.angle_gamma   90.00
#
_symmetry.space_group_name_H-M   'P 1'
#
loop_
_entity.id
_entity.type
_entity.pdbx_description
1 polymer ?
#
loop_
_entity_poly.entity_id
_entity_poly.type
_entity_poly.pdbx_seq_one_letter_code
_entity_poly.pdbx_strand_id
1 'polypeptide(L)'
;MPVTLSDGARSRAVAALQHYAGDELGLDLGDLAAGFLLDFVLQEIGPSIHNAALRAAQRQLAARVADLDVELGEMEFPTTAR
;
A
#
# COMPACT_ATOMS: atom_id res chain seq x y z
N MET A 1 -12.77 2.63 3.16
CA MET A 1 -12.12 3.94 3.31
C MET A 1 -11.44 4.32 2.00
N PRO A 2 -11.68 5.50 1.51
CA PRO A 2 -11.06 5.89 0.25
C PRO A 2 -9.55 6.09 0.43
N VAL A 3 -8.82 5.75 -0.61
CA VAL A 3 -7.39 5.99 -0.67
C VAL A 3 -7.16 7.39 -1.22
N THR A 4 -6.42 8.20 -0.49
CA THR A 4 -6.10 9.54 -0.93
C THR A 4 -4.60 9.74 -0.99
N LEU A 5 -4.17 10.63 -1.85
CA LEU A 5 -2.76 10.95 -2.03
C LEU A 5 -2.52 12.40 -1.64
N SER A 6 -1.32 12.68 -1.13
CA SER A 6 -0.88 14.06 -0.96
C SER A 6 -0.78 14.74 -2.32
N ASP A 7 -0.76 16.07 -2.33
CA ASP A 7 -0.65 16.83 -3.58
C ASP A 7 0.61 16.44 -4.35
N GLY A 8 1.73 16.29 -3.66
CA GLY A 8 2.97 15.88 -4.30
C GLY A 8 2.90 14.49 -4.90
N ALA A 9 2.33 13.53 -4.16
CA ALA A 9 2.15 12.18 -4.66
C ALA A 9 1.19 12.15 -5.84
N ARG A 10 0.13 12.95 -5.77
CA ARG A 10 -0.84 13.05 -6.86
C ARG A 10 -0.19 13.60 -8.13
N SER A 11 0.60 14.65 -8.00
CA SER A 11 1.30 15.23 -9.16
C SER A 11 2.24 14.23 -9.82
N ARG A 12 2.98 13.47 -9.02
CA ARG A 12 3.87 12.44 -9.55
C ARG A 12 3.09 11.32 -10.22
N ALA A 13 1.96 10.91 -9.65
CA ALA A 13 1.14 9.85 -10.22
C ALA A 13 0.54 10.29 -11.55
N VAL A 14 0.05 11.52 -11.65
CA VAL A 14 -0.48 12.06 -12.90
C VAL A 14 0.61 12.08 -13.97
N ALA A 15 1.80 12.57 -13.62
CA ALA A 15 2.91 12.60 -14.58
C ALA A 15 3.30 11.20 -15.04
N ALA A 16 3.32 10.24 -14.12
CA ALA A 16 3.63 8.85 -14.45
C ALA A 16 2.59 8.25 -15.39
N LEU A 17 1.31 8.52 -15.16
CA LEU A 17 0.24 8.05 -16.04
C LEU A 17 0.36 8.65 -17.44
N GLN A 18 0.66 9.95 -17.51
CA GLN A 18 0.85 10.61 -18.79
C GLN A 18 2.02 10.03 -19.56
N HIS A 19 3.12 9.78 -18.85
CA HIS A 19 4.31 9.20 -19.44
C HIS A 19 4.04 7.79 -19.97
N TYR A 20 3.39 6.96 -19.17
CA TYR A 20 3.03 5.61 -19.57
C TYR A 20 2.09 5.62 -20.77
N ALA A 21 1.08 6.49 -20.73
CA ALA A 21 0.11 6.59 -21.83
C ALA A 21 0.80 6.97 -23.14
N GLY A 22 1.74 7.90 -23.09
CA GLY A 22 2.49 8.29 -24.27
C GLY A 22 3.41 7.18 -24.80
N ASP A 23 4.17 6.56 -23.93
CA ASP A 23 5.18 5.58 -24.31
C ASP A 23 4.59 4.24 -24.70
N GLU A 24 3.60 3.76 -23.95
CA GLU A 24 3.11 2.40 -24.11
C GLU A 24 1.80 2.32 -24.89
N LEU A 25 0.96 3.35 -24.80
CA LEU A 25 -0.36 3.34 -25.42
C LEU A 25 -0.47 4.29 -26.61
N GLY A 26 0.55 5.13 -26.82
CA GLY A 26 0.52 6.10 -27.90
C GLY A 26 -0.57 7.15 -27.73
N LEU A 27 -0.97 7.43 -26.49
CA LEU A 27 -2.03 8.38 -26.19
C LEU A 27 -1.45 9.66 -25.60
N ASP A 28 -1.99 10.79 -26.05
CA ASP A 28 -1.66 12.08 -25.46
C ASP A 28 -2.69 12.39 -24.38
N LEU A 29 -2.32 12.05 -23.15
CA LEU A 29 -3.23 12.17 -22.02
C LEU A 29 -3.02 13.52 -21.34
N GLY A 30 -4.01 14.41 -21.48
CA GLY A 30 -3.96 15.73 -20.87
C GLY A 30 -4.06 15.65 -19.35
N ASP A 31 -3.76 16.79 -18.71
CA ASP A 31 -3.73 16.86 -17.23
C ASP A 31 -5.08 16.50 -16.62
N LEU A 32 -6.15 17.02 -17.18
CA LEU A 32 -7.49 16.77 -16.64
C LEU A 32 -7.87 15.30 -16.78
N ALA A 33 -7.64 14.73 -17.96
CA ALA A 33 -7.96 13.32 -18.23
C ALA A 33 -7.10 12.41 -17.37
N ALA A 34 -5.82 12.73 -17.19
CA ALA A 34 -4.94 11.96 -16.34
C ALA A 34 -5.38 12.01 -14.88
N GLY A 35 -5.85 13.18 -14.43
CA GLY A 35 -6.40 13.34 -13.10
C GLY A 35 -7.64 12.48 -12.87
N PHE A 36 -8.55 12.47 -13.84
CA PHE A 36 -9.74 11.64 -13.75
C PHE A 36 -9.40 10.14 -13.77
N LEU A 37 -8.43 9.76 -14.60
CA LEU A 37 -7.95 8.38 -14.62
C LEU A 37 -7.36 7.97 -13.28
N LEU A 38 -6.57 8.84 -12.69
CA LEU A 38 -6.01 8.60 -11.37
C LEU A 38 -7.11 8.44 -10.33
N ASP A 39 -8.12 9.31 -10.36
CA ASP A 39 -9.25 9.22 -9.43
C ASP A 39 -9.98 7.89 -9.59
N PHE A 40 -10.18 7.43 -10.82
CA PHE A 40 -10.80 6.14 -11.08
C PHE A 40 -9.96 5.00 -10.47
N VAL A 41 -8.66 5.02 -10.71
CA VAL A 41 -7.76 3.98 -10.18
C VAL A 41 -7.79 3.97 -8.65
N LEU A 42 -7.75 5.14 -8.03
CA LEU A 42 -7.79 5.23 -6.57
C LEU A 42 -9.12 4.72 -6.02
N GLN A 43 -10.21 5.01 -6.71
CA GLN A 43 -11.54 4.61 -6.25
C GLN A 43 -11.79 3.11 -6.44
N GLU A 44 -11.39 2.57 -7.58
CA GLU A 44 -11.73 1.19 -7.96
C GLU A 44 -10.66 0.17 -7.56
N ILE A 45 -9.39 0.57 -7.59
CA ILE A 45 -8.28 -0.35 -7.37
C ILE A 45 -7.59 -0.06 -6.04
N GLY A 46 -7.53 1.20 -5.65
CA GLY A 46 -6.85 1.62 -4.43
C GLY A 46 -7.25 0.84 -3.19
N PRO A 47 -8.55 0.64 -2.93
CA PRO A 47 -8.96 -0.12 -1.73
C PRO A 47 -8.42 -1.54 -1.70
N SER A 48 -8.35 -2.21 -2.84
CA SER A 48 -7.80 -3.57 -2.91
C SER A 48 -6.31 -3.58 -2.60
N ILE A 49 -5.58 -2.60 -3.11
CA ILE A 49 -4.15 -2.46 -2.83
C ILE A 49 -3.94 -2.12 -1.35
N HIS A 50 -4.73 -1.20 -0.83
CA HIS A 50 -4.65 -0.82 0.57
C HIS A 50 -4.92 -2.01 1.48
N ASN A 51 -5.98 -2.77 1.18
CA ASN A 51 -6.34 -3.94 1.97
C ASN A 51 -5.27 -5.03 1.88
N ALA A 52 -4.69 -5.24 0.72
CA ALA A 52 -3.62 -6.22 0.56
C ALA A 52 -2.39 -5.82 1.37
N ALA A 53 -2.03 -4.54 1.34
CA ALA A 53 -0.91 -4.02 2.12
C ALA A 53 -1.18 -4.15 3.61
N LEU A 54 -2.41 -3.86 4.04
CA LEU A 54 -2.80 -3.98 5.45
C LEU A 54 -2.71 -5.43 5.91
N ARG A 55 -3.21 -6.36 5.10
CA ARG A 55 -3.11 -7.79 5.44
C ARG A 55 -1.66 -8.26 5.52
N ALA A 56 -0.81 -7.78 4.60
CA ALA A 56 0.61 -8.11 4.63
C ALA A 56 1.26 -7.57 5.92
N ALA A 57 0.93 -6.34 6.29
CA ALA A 57 1.43 -5.75 7.53
C ALA A 57 0.94 -6.51 8.75
N GLN A 58 -0.32 -6.93 8.74
CA GLN A 58 -0.88 -7.73 9.83
C GLN A 58 -0.16 -9.07 9.97
N ARG A 59 0.15 -9.72 8.85
CA ARG A 59 0.90 -10.99 8.89
C ARG A 59 2.30 -10.78 9.43
N GLN A 60 2.98 -9.71 9.02
CA GLN A 60 4.32 -9.41 9.53
C GLN A 60 4.30 -9.11 11.02
N LEU A 61 3.29 -8.35 11.46
CA LEU A 61 3.14 -8.05 12.87
C LEU A 61 2.89 -9.31 13.69
N ALA A 62 2.01 -10.18 13.19
CA ALA A 62 1.71 -11.44 13.87
C ALA A 62 2.97 -12.31 13.99
N ALA A 63 3.79 -12.37 12.94
CA ALA A 63 5.04 -13.10 12.98
C ALA A 63 6.02 -12.53 14.00
N ARG A 64 6.09 -11.18 14.07
CA ARG A 64 6.95 -10.52 15.06
C ARG A 64 6.48 -10.77 16.47
N VAL A 65 5.17 -10.76 16.69
CA VAL A 65 4.60 -11.06 18.01
C VAL A 65 4.93 -12.51 18.41
N ALA A 66 4.80 -13.45 17.47
CA ALA A 66 5.16 -14.85 17.74
C ALA A 66 6.63 -14.98 18.09
N ASP A 67 7.50 -14.26 17.38
CA ASP A 67 8.94 -14.27 17.66
C ASP A 67 9.21 -13.72 19.06
N LEU A 68 8.52 -12.65 19.44
CA LEU A 68 8.67 -12.10 20.78
C LEU A 68 8.21 -13.07 21.86
N ASP A 69 7.12 -13.79 21.60
CA ASP A 69 6.68 -14.82 22.55
C ASP A 69 7.75 -15.88 22.77
N VAL A 70 8.39 -16.33 21.70
CA VAL A 70 9.46 -17.32 21.81
C VAL A 70 10.65 -16.73 22.58
N GLU A 71 11.06 -15.51 22.24
CA GLU A 71 12.18 -14.86 22.92
C GLU A 71 11.90 -14.64 24.40
N LEU A 72 10.71 -14.19 24.72
CA LEU A 72 10.33 -13.97 26.12
C LEU A 72 10.22 -15.29 26.87
N GLY A 73 9.73 -16.34 26.21
CA GLY A 73 9.67 -17.67 26.79
C GLY A 73 11.04 -18.20 27.13
N GLU A 74 12.02 -17.96 26.25
CA GLU A 74 13.40 -18.37 26.49
C GLU A 74 14.06 -17.60 27.63
N MET A 75 13.64 -16.35 27.81
CA MET A 75 14.19 -15.52 28.87
C MET A 75 13.57 -15.82 30.22
N GLU A 76 12.41 -16.45 30.23
CA GLU A 76 11.76 -16.82 31.48
C GLU A 76 12.42 -18.01 32.11
N PHE A 77 12.37 -18.08 33.44
CA PHE A 77 12.87 -19.22 34.13
C PHE A 77 11.94 -20.43 33.96
N PRO A 78 12.50 -21.65 33.97
CA PRO A 78 11.67 -22.83 33.79
C PRO A 78 10.57 -22.98 34.83
N THR A 79 10.70 -22.32 35.95
CA THR A 79 9.70 -22.40 37.01
C THR A 79 8.48 -21.54 36.71
N THR A 80 8.55 -20.71 35.71
CA THR A 80 7.43 -19.83 35.38
C THR A 80 6.27 -20.66 34.87
N ALA A 81 5.14 -20.50 35.49
CA ALA A 81 3.94 -21.18 35.04
C ALA A 81 3.40 -20.54 33.77
N ARG A 82 2.88 -21.32 32.91
CA ARG A 82 2.36 -20.87 31.64
C ARG A 82 1.00 -21.41 31.42
#